data_4c9938e20df52b39f821c470a27547bb
#
_entry.id   4c9938e20df52b39f821c470a27547bb
#
_cell.length_a   1.000
_cell.length_b   1.000
_cell.length_c   1.000
_cell.angle_alpha   90.00
_cell.angle_beta   90.00
_cell.angle_gamma   90.00
#
_symmetry.space_group_name_H-M   'P 1'
#
loop_
_entity.id
_entity.type
_entity.pdbx_description
1 polymer ?
#
loop_
_entity_poly.entity_id
_entity_poly.type
_entity_poly.pdbx_seq_one_letter_code
_entity_poly.pdbx_strand_id
1 'polypeptide(L)'
;QYGLVRRGNEIWQYTEDDTGPHGSGQRRCFRTRQRLDGFVSLDAGSETGRLRTLPFVFEGQHLELNLISNGEVRVALLDEGGDPIPGFTLTDCDPIQTDEVSHRVTWNGNSNLRNLEGSTVRLEIEMTQAKLFAFEFVDDAKSLLLIR
;
A
#
# COMPACT_ATOMS: atom_id res chain seq x y z
N GLN A 1 -24.05 -0.37 13.07
CA GLN A 1 -22.69 -0.07 12.58
C GLN A 1 -22.66 1.40 12.21
N TYR A 2 -21.80 2.16 12.86
CA TYR A 2 -21.67 3.61 12.65
C TYR A 2 -20.37 3.84 11.89
N GLY A 3 -20.42 4.28 10.69
CA GLY A 3 -19.38 4.76 9.78
C GLY A 3 -17.91 4.44 10.08
N LEU A 4 -17.09 4.55 9.08
CA LEU A 4 -15.64 4.48 9.19
C LEU A 4 -15.09 5.89 9.35
N VAL A 5 -14.21 6.10 10.32
CA VAL A 5 -13.56 7.39 10.58
C VAL A 5 -12.06 7.23 10.40
N ARG A 6 -11.48 7.95 9.41
CA ARG A 6 -10.04 8.02 9.26
C ARG A 6 -9.41 8.86 10.37
N ARG A 7 -8.36 8.36 11.00
CA ARG A 7 -7.54 9.02 12.01
C ARG A 7 -6.07 8.76 11.71
N GLY A 8 -5.46 9.70 10.98
CA GLY A 8 -4.08 9.50 10.50
C GLY A 8 -3.96 8.25 9.63
N ASN A 9 -3.13 7.32 10.04
CA ASN A 9 -2.85 6.05 9.36
C ASN A 9 -3.77 4.90 9.81
N GLU A 10 -4.88 5.21 10.48
CA GLU A 10 -5.84 4.23 10.97
C GLU A 10 -7.25 4.52 10.48
N ILE A 11 -8.03 3.46 10.36
CA ILE A 11 -9.49 3.50 10.23
C ILE A 11 -10.07 3.06 11.57
N TRP A 12 -10.92 3.93 12.13
CA TRP A 12 -11.65 3.64 13.36
C TRP A 12 -13.10 3.32 13.04
N GLN A 13 -13.60 2.29 13.65
CA GLN A 13 -14.98 1.87 13.55
C GLN A 13 -15.56 1.70 14.95
N TYR A 14 -16.76 2.21 15.16
CA TYR A 14 -17.51 2.05 16.40
C TYR A 14 -18.61 1.05 16.17
N THR A 15 -18.75 0.12 17.07
CA THR A 15 -19.78 -0.91 17.06
C THR A 15 -20.37 -1.06 18.43
N GLU A 16 -21.63 -1.46 18.50
CA GLU A 16 -22.29 -1.85 19.74
C GLU A 16 -22.48 -3.35 19.75
N ASP A 17 -22.27 -3.93 20.92
CA ASP A 17 -22.64 -5.31 21.22
C ASP A 17 -23.79 -5.29 22.24
N ASP A 18 -24.86 -5.96 21.89
CA ASP A 18 -25.99 -6.24 22.78
C ASP A 18 -25.87 -7.69 23.24
N THR A 19 -25.09 -7.92 24.29
CA THR A 19 -24.79 -9.27 24.80
C THR A 19 -25.90 -9.82 25.72
N GLY A 20 -26.98 -9.07 25.92
CA GLY A 20 -28.10 -9.47 26.77
C GLY A 20 -29.35 -9.94 25.99
N PRO A 21 -30.30 -10.60 26.65
CA PRO A 21 -31.63 -10.84 26.08
C PRO A 21 -32.25 -9.50 25.66
N HIS A 22 -33.04 -9.51 24.59
CA HIS A 22 -33.75 -8.32 24.11
C HIS A 22 -34.41 -7.56 25.28
N GLY A 23 -33.98 -6.31 25.55
CA GLY A 23 -34.52 -5.47 26.61
C GLY A 23 -33.70 -5.47 27.92
N SER A 24 -32.55 -6.16 28.02
CA SER A 24 -31.70 -6.15 29.22
C SER A 24 -30.96 -4.84 29.47
N GLY A 25 -30.93 -3.93 28.52
CA GLY A 25 -30.34 -2.60 28.65
C GLY A 25 -28.81 -2.53 28.79
N GLN A 26 -28.12 -3.65 28.71
CA GLN A 26 -26.64 -3.67 28.76
C GLN A 26 -26.07 -3.62 27.34
N ARG A 27 -25.80 -2.41 26.89
CA ARG A 27 -25.07 -2.17 25.64
C ARG A 27 -23.62 -1.84 25.92
N ARG A 28 -22.73 -2.43 25.16
CA ARG A 28 -21.30 -2.10 25.18
C ARG A 28 -20.91 -1.49 23.85
N CYS A 29 -20.26 -0.33 23.90
CA CYS A 29 -19.68 0.29 22.73
C CYS A 29 -18.22 -0.11 22.61
N PHE A 30 -17.82 -0.56 21.45
CA PHE A 30 -16.44 -0.92 21.14
C PHE A 30 -15.92 0.00 20.04
N ARG A 31 -14.64 0.31 20.13
CA ARG A 31 -13.89 0.94 19.05
C ARG A 31 -12.89 -0.09 18.52
N THR A 32 -13.04 -0.47 17.27
CA THR A 32 -12.03 -1.21 16.53
C THR A 32 -11.12 -0.26 15.79
N ARG A 33 -9.87 -0.62 15.65
CA ARG A 33 -8.88 0.12 14.88
C ARG A 33 -8.21 -0.84 13.92
N GLN A 34 -8.01 -0.38 12.70
CA GLN A 34 -7.22 -1.10 11.72
C GLN A 34 -6.33 -0.13 10.95
N ARG A 35 -5.30 -0.67 10.32
CA ARG A 35 -4.43 0.08 9.42
C ARG A 35 -5.25 0.71 8.30
N LEU A 36 -4.90 1.93 7.87
CA LEU A 36 -5.48 2.56 6.68
C LEU A 36 -5.25 1.60 5.50
N ASP A 37 -6.31 1.35 4.70
CA ASP A 37 -6.33 0.42 3.57
C ASP A 37 -5.88 -1.02 3.92
N GLY A 38 -5.91 -1.37 5.20
CA GLY A 38 -5.43 -2.64 5.74
C GLY A 38 -6.50 -3.74 5.83
N PHE A 39 -7.56 -3.71 5.00
CA PHE A 39 -8.64 -4.72 5.02
C PHE A 39 -8.17 -6.09 4.54
N VAL A 40 -7.28 -6.11 3.57
CA VAL A 40 -6.63 -7.30 3.00
C VAL A 40 -5.18 -7.03 2.72
N SER A 41 -4.37 -8.08 2.67
CA SER A 41 -2.97 -8.01 2.25
C SER A 41 -2.61 -9.19 1.35
N LEU A 42 -1.61 -8.98 0.50
CA LEU A 42 -0.85 -10.05 -0.13
C LEU A 42 0.33 -10.35 0.77
N ASP A 43 0.47 -11.59 1.20
CA ASP A 43 1.46 -12.00 2.17
C ASP A 43 2.53 -12.89 1.52
N ALA A 44 3.79 -12.59 1.76
CA ALA A 44 4.92 -13.44 1.46
C ALA A 44 5.56 -13.95 2.76
N GLY A 45 5.84 -15.26 2.82
CA GLY A 45 6.56 -15.91 3.92
C GLY A 45 8.07 -15.80 3.77
N SER A 46 8.76 -16.86 4.19
CA SER A 46 10.22 -16.96 4.07
C SER A 46 10.71 -17.16 2.63
N GLU A 47 9.85 -17.65 1.76
CA GLU A 47 10.15 -17.75 0.33
C GLU A 47 9.73 -16.48 -0.39
N THR A 48 10.45 -16.16 -1.47
CA THR A 48 10.13 -14.97 -2.28
C THR A 48 8.80 -15.14 -2.98
N GLY A 49 7.87 -14.26 -2.63
CA GLY A 49 6.60 -14.07 -3.35
C GLY A 49 6.77 -13.03 -4.46
N ARG A 50 6.04 -13.21 -5.55
CA ARG A 50 6.03 -12.28 -6.68
C ARG A 50 4.60 -11.91 -7.06
N LEU A 51 4.34 -10.61 -7.15
CA LEU A 51 3.13 -10.02 -7.72
C LEU A 51 3.47 -9.36 -9.05
N ARG A 52 2.64 -9.59 -10.06
CA ARG A 52 2.67 -8.82 -11.31
C ARG A 52 1.25 -8.38 -11.66
N THR A 53 1.07 -7.10 -11.95
CA THR A 53 -0.22 -6.56 -12.35
C THR A 53 -0.53 -6.85 -13.82
N LEU A 54 -1.80 -6.71 -14.19
CA LEU A 54 -2.17 -6.45 -15.58
C LEU A 54 -1.62 -5.08 -16.01
N PRO A 55 -1.51 -4.81 -17.34
CA PRO A 55 -1.11 -3.49 -17.81
C PRO A 55 -2.15 -2.45 -17.41
N PHE A 56 -1.69 -1.28 -17.00
CA PHE A 56 -2.52 -0.15 -16.63
C PHE A 56 -1.81 1.17 -16.94
N VAL A 57 -2.58 2.23 -17.05
CA VAL A 57 -2.08 3.61 -17.18
C VAL A 57 -2.18 4.26 -15.80
N PHE A 58 -1.16 5.02 -15.41
CA PHE A 58 -1.15 5.73 -14.14
C PHE A 58 -0.97 7.24 -14.33
N GLU A 59 -1.44 7.99 -13.34
CA GLU A 59 -1.20 9.42 -13.15
C GLU A 59 -0.48 9.61 -11.83
N GLY A 60 0.47 10.55 -11.78
CA GLY A 60 1.29 10.82 -10.60
C GLY A 60 2.76 10.58 -10.86
N GLN A 61 3.59 11.18 -10.01
CA GLN A 61 5.03 11.26 -10.22
C GLN A 61 5.84 10.34 -9.31
N HIS A 62 5.20 9.70 -8.33
CA HIS A 62 5.83 8.81 -7.36
C HIS A 62 4.95 7.63 -7.07
N LEU A 63 5.56 6.48 -6.83
CA LEU A 63 4.88 5.29 -6.33
C LEU A 63 5.04 5.21 -4.81
N GLU A 64 3.92 5.04 -4.11
CA GLU A 64 3.90 4.80 -2.68
C GLU A 64 3.26 3.44 -2.37
N LEU A 65 3.82 2.73 -1.40
CA LEU A 65 3.35 1.43 -0.93
C LEU A 65 2.88 1.51 0.52
N ASN A 66 1.76 0.86 0.78
CA ASN A 66 1.31 0.53 2.13
C ASN A 66 1.74 -0.90 2.44
N LEU A 67 2.76 -1.08 3.28
CA LEU A 67 3.35 -2.39 3.55
C LEU A 67 3.89 -2.53 4.98
N ILE A 68 4.05 -3.77 5.37
CA ILE A 68 4.88 -4.19 6.51
C ILE A 68 5.89 -5.17 5.97
N SER A 69 7.19 -4.92 6.15
CA SER A 69 8.24 -5.85 5.76
C SER A 69 9.27 -6.04 6.87
N ASN A 70 9.46 -7.30 7.25
CA ASN A 70 10.56 -7.75 8.10
C ASN A 70 11.71 -8.34 7.27
N GLY A 71 11.45 -8.68 6.02
CA GLY A 71 12.45 -9.09 5.03
C GLY A 71 12.71 -7.98 4.02
N GLU A 72 12.70 -8.32 2.74
CA GLU A 72 13.00 -7.38 1.66
C GLU A 72 11.84 -7.29 0.67
N VAL A 73 11.55 -6.07 0.21
CA VAL A 73 10.62 -5.81 -0.89
C VAL A 73 11.36 -5.02 -1.96
N ARG A 74 11.17 -5.41 -3.22
CA ARG A 74 11.69 -4.71 -4.40
C ARG A 74 10.59 -4.55 -5.43
N VAL A 75 10.68 -3.48 -6.19
CA VAL A 75 9.68 -3.09 -7.17
C VAL A 75 10.35 -2.85 -8.52
N ALA A 76 9.70 -3.32 -9.59
CA ALA A 76 10.04 -2.95 -10.94
C ALA A 76 8.82 -2.38 -11.68
N LEU A 77 9.08 -1.49 -12.62
CA LEU A 77 8.13 -1.11 -13.66
C LEU A 77 8.50 -1.85 -14.94
N LEU A 78 7.50 -2.48 -15.55
CA LEU A 78 7.62 -3.17 -16.82
C LEU A 78 6.79 -2.41 -17.84
N ASP A 79 7.17 -2.50 -19.11
CA ASP A 79 6.36 -1.99 -20.20
C ASP A 79 5.09 -2.83 -20.44
N GLU A 80 4.28 -2.47 -21.40
CA GLU A 80 3.06 -3.18 -21.77
C GLU A 80 3.34 -4.66 -22.15
N GLY A 81 4.48 -4.93 -22.79
CA GLY A 81 4.93 -6.27 -23.18
C GLY A 81 5.37 -7.12 -22.01
N GLY A 82 5.75 -6.49 -20.89
CA GLY A 82 6.26 -7.15 -19.68
C GLY A 82 7.77 -7.16 -19.59
N ASP A 83 8.46 -6.35 -20.40
CA ASP A 83 9.90 -6.17 -20.33
C ASP A 83 10.26 -5.07 -19.31
N PRO A 84 11.32 -5.25 -18.49
CA PRO A 84 11.71 -4.27 -17.49
C PRO A 84 12.12 -2.93 -18.13
N ILE A 85 11.57 -1.83 -17.60
CA ILE A 85 11.93 -0.48 -18.03
C ILE A 85 13.31 -0.14 -17.42
N PRO A 86 14.31 0.24 -18.25
CA PRO A 86 15.64 0.60 -17.75
C PRO A 86 15.60 1.70 -16.70
N GLY A 87 16.33 1.52 -15.59
CA GLY A 87 16.34 2.43 -14.45
C GLY A 87 15.23 2.19 -13.43
N PHE A 88 14.27 1.28 -13.72
CA PHE A 88 13.16 0.92 -12.83
C PHE A 88 13.04 -0.61 -12.67
N THR A 89 14.16 -1.31 -12.75
CA THR A 89 14.21 -2.77 -12.58
C THR A 89 14.20 -3.16 -11.09
N LEU A 90 13.98 -4.44 -10.77
CA LEU A 90 14.12 -4.95 -9.40
C LEU A 90 15.52 -4.71 -8.82
N THR A 91 16.56 -4.76 -9.66
CA THR A 91 17.95 -4.53 -9.22
C THR A 91 18.26 -3.06 -9.00
N ASP A 92 17.58 -2.16 -9.72
CA ASP A 92 17.71 -0.71 -9.50
C ASP A 92 16.94 -0.25 -8.26
N CYS A 93 15.91 -0.99 -7.86
CA CYS A 93 15.08 -0.64 -6.71
C CYS A 93 15.88 -0.71 -5.41
N ASP A 94 15.85 0.39 -4.64
CA ASP A 94 16.39 0.40 -3.29
C ASP A 94 15.58 -0.58 -2.43
N PRO A 95 16.25 -1.47 -1.65
CA PRO A 95 15.55 -2.47 -0.87
C PRO A 95 14.68 -1.84 0.21
N ILE A 96 13.44 -2.30 0.32
CA ILE A 96 12.45 -1.76 1.24
C ILE A 96 12.26 -2.73 2.40
N GLN A 97 12.51 -2.24 3.62
CA GLN A 97 12.24 -2.93 4.88
C GLN A 97 11.65 -1.93 5.88
N THR A 98 10.34 -1.90 6.01
CA THR A 98 9.63 -0.87 6.80
C THR A 98 8.23 -1.32 7.21
N ASP A 99 7.63 -0.58 8.15
CA ASP A 99 6.20 -0.62 8.48
C ASP A 99 5.63 0.79 8.26
N GLU A 100 5.24 1.09 7.02
CA GLU A 100 4.71 2.39 6.63
C GLU A 100 3.44 2.25 5.80
N VAL A 101 2.51 3.19 6.00
CA VAL A 101 1.26 3.25 5.22
C VAL A 101 1.47 3.91 3.86
N SER A 102 2.56 4.70 3.72
CA SER A 102 2.87 5.48 2.52
C SER A 102 4.39 5.56 2.38
N HIS A 103 5.00 4.43 2.01
CA HIS A 103 6.43 4.34 1.73
C HIS A 103 6.71 4.69 0.28
N ARG A 104 7.51 5.73 0.04
CA ARG A 104 7.88 6.15 -1.31
C ARG A 104 8.98 5.24 -1.86
N VAL A 105 8.69 4.58 -2.97
CA VAL A 105 9.63 3.70 -3.68
C VAL A 105 10.69 4.54 -4.38
N THR A 106 11.94 4.08 -4.28
CA THR A 106 13.07 4.69 -4.98
C THR A 106 13.86 3.65 -5.77
N TRP A 107 14.46 4.09 -6.87
CA TRP A 107 15.37 3.33 -7.72
C TRP A 107 16.68 4.08 -7.81
N ASN A 108 17.75 3.54 -7.22
CA ASN A 108 19.05 4.23 -7.10
C ASN A 108 18.90 5.65 -6.50
N GLY A 109 18.06 5.80 -5.47
CA GLY A 109 17.74 7.06 -4.80
C GLY A 109 16.79 7.99 -5.57
N ASN A 110 16.29 7.60 -6.74
CA ASN A 110 15.37 8.40 -7.53
C ASN A 110 13.95 7.83 -7.46
N SER A 111 12.96 8.65 -7.10
CA SER A 111 11.54 8.28 -7.05
C SER A 111 10.71 8.87 -8.19
N ASN A 112 11.32 9.63 -9.10
CA ASN A 112 10.59 10.41 -10.11
C ASN A 112 10.17 9.54 -11.30
N LEU A 113 8.86 9.42 -11.49
CA LEU A 113 8.21 8.65 -12.57
C LEU A 113 7.58 9.56 -13.64
N ARG A 114 7.80 10.88 -13.61
CA ARG A 114 7.15 11.85 -14.51
C ARG A 114 7.29 11.48 -15.99
N ASN A 115 8.43 10.91 -16.40
CA ASN A 115 8.65 10.53 -17.78
C ASN A 115 7.85 9.30 -18.22
N LEU A 116 7.25 8.57 -17.29
CA LEU A 116 6.41 7.40 -17.52
C LEU A 116 4.93 7.68 -17.28
N GLU A 117 4.60 8.85 -16.75
CA GLU A 117 3.21 9.26 -16.51
C GLU A 117 2.39 9.19 -17.79
N GLY A 118 1.20 8.60 -17.73
CA GLY A 118 0.33 8.38 -18.88
C GLY A 118 0.74 7.23 -19.79
N SER A 119 1.88 6.57 -19.52
CA SER A 119 2.28 5.36 -20.27
C SER A 119 1.57 4.12 -19.72
N THR A 120 1.41 3.12 -20.58
CA THR A 120 0.94 1.79 -20.14
C THR A 120 2.10 1.02 -19.54
N VAL A 121 1.97 0.66 -18.26
CA VAL A 121 2.99 -0.09 -17.52
C VAL A 121 2.39 -1.29 -16.78
N ARG A 122 3.25 -2.17 -16.30
CA ARG A 122 2.94 -3.18 -15.29
C ARG A 122 3.82 -2.93 -14.07
N LEU A 123 3.28 -3.24 -12.91
CA LEU A 123 4.03 -3.25 -11.67
C LEU A 123 4.44 -4.69 -11.36
N GLU A 124 5.72 -4.93 -11.08
CA GLU A 124 6.21 -6.17 -10.52
C GLU A 124 6.78 -5.91 -9.14
N ILE A 125 6.35 -6.70 -8.15
CA ILE A 125 6.82 -6.60 -6.77
C ILE A 125 7.32 -7.97 -6.34
N GLU A 126 8.57 -8.04 -5.91
CA GLU A 126 9.12 -9.19 -5.19
C GLU A 126 9.19 -8.87 -3.70
N MET A 127 8.79 -9.82 -2.88
CA MET A 127 8.78 -9.63 -1.43
C MET A 127 9.06 -10.93 -0.67
N THR A 128 9.75 -10.78 0.46
CA THR A 128 10.06 -11.84 1.41
C THR A 128 9.71 -11.35 2.81
N GLN A 129 9.05 -12.18 3.61
CA GLN A 129 8.59 -11.83 4.98
C GLN A 129 7.88 -10.47 5.04
N ALA A 130 6.93 -10.26 4.13
CA ALA A 130 6.26 -8.98 3.96
C ALA A 130 4.77 -9.14 3.72
N LYS A 131 4.03 -8.06 3.98
CA LYS A 131 2.61 -7.87 3.69
C LYS A 131 2.44 -6.59 2.90
N LEU A 132 1.87 -6.69 1.72
CA LEU A 132 1.49 -5.55 0.89
C LEU A 132 -0.02 -5.34 1.00
N PHE A 133 -0.45 -4.17 1.43
CA PHE A 133 -1.86 -3.81 1.61
C PHE A 133 -2.40 -3.01 0.41
N ALA A 134 -1.64 -2.03 -0.06
CA ALA A 134 -2.03 -1.17 -1.16
C ALA A 134 -0.82 -0.54 -1.85
N PHE A 135 -1.02 -0.01 -3.04
CA PHE A 135 -0.10 0.91 -3.69
C PHE A 135 -0.88 2.07 -4.33
N GLU A 136 -0.23 3.21 -4.43
CA GLU A 136 -0.81 4.43 -5.03
C GLU A 136 0.28 5.18 -5.80
N PHE A 137 -0.09 5.77 -6.94
CA PHE A 137 0.73 6.77 -7.61
C PHE A 137 0.27 8.15 -7.18
N VAL A 138 1.21 9.01 -6.78
CA VAL A 138 0.92 10.31 -6.18
C VAL A 138 1.77 11.42 -6.79
N ASP A 139 1.24 12.65 -6.75
CA ASP A 139 1.99 13.88 -7.00
C ASP A 139 2.57 14.43 -5.70
N ASP A 140 3.66 15.20 -5.77
CA ASP A 140 4.24 15.90 -4.62
C ASP A 140 3.23 16.79 -3.88
N ALA A 141 2.29 17.40 -4.59
CA ALA A 141 1.25 18.25 -4.02
C ALA A 141 0.22 17.51 -3.15
N LYS A 142 -0.03 16.22 -3.39
CA LYS A 142 -0.98 15.43 -2.57
C LYS A 142 -0.41 15.06 -1.20
N SER A 143 0.90 14.88 -1.08
CA SER A 143 1.55 14.62 0.20
C SER A 143 1.38 15.78 1.20
N LEU A 144 1.21 17.02 0.72
CA LEU A 144 1.01 18.22 1.54
C LEU A 144 -0.44 18.44 2.01
N LEU A 145 -1.43 17.81 1.36
CA LEU A 145 -2.85 17.98 1.70
C LEU A 145 -3.36 17.03 2.80
N LEU A 146 -2.57 16.04 3.19
CA LEU A 146 -2.90 15.07 4.25
C LEU A 146 -2.52 15.52 5.66
N ILE A 147 -1.99 16.75 5.83
CA ILE A 147 -1.58 17.34 7.12
C ILE A 147 -2.60 18.40 7.61
N ARG A 148 -3.88 18.22 7.32
CA ARG A 148 -4.91 19.07 7.93
C ARG A 148 -5.95 18.26 8.69
#